data_ebf76b3aaabcb8406c8191a44e1266a0
#
_entry.id   ebf76b3aaabcb8406c8191a44e1266a0
#
_cell.length_a   1.000
_cell.length_b   1.000
_cell.length_c   1.000
_cell.angle_alpha   90.00
_cell.angle_beta   90.00
_cell.angle_gamma   90.00
#
_symmetry.space_group_name_H-M   'P 1'
#
loop_
_entity.id
_entity.type
_entity.pdbx_description
1 polymer ?
#
loop_
_entity_poly.entity_id
_entity_poly.type
_entity_poly.pdbx_seq_one_letter_code
_entity_poly.pdbx_strand_id
1 'polypeptide(L)'
;MKSPSTFTQKIPSLNISHLQLKQQGTSLLSLNEEVKGGEVLTIMGPSGSGKSTLLNWLVGMLPSDFTATGELYLNGQDITNTASHLRHIGLLYQDPLLFPHLTVAGNIAFAMPKGDKQTRQDEISEALNQVGLAGMEKRCPQQLSGGQQARVALLRVLLSKPKAILLDEPFSKLDSQLRQETRQLVFEQIQRYSLPAVMVTHDQSDAVAAQGKVITLDTVSLNEVAS
;
A
#
# COMPACT_ATOMS: atom_id res chain seq x y z
N MET A 1 42.80 11.96 16.43
CA MET A 1 41.89 12.14 15.27
C MET A 1 40.93 10.98 15.25
N LYS A 2 39.66 11.22 15.63
CA LYS A 2 38.60 10.19 15.51
C LYS A 2 38.03 10.29 14.10
N SER A 3 38.09 9.20 13.35
CA SER A 3 37.47 9.08 12.03
C SER A 3 35.96 9.33 12.12
N PRO A 4 35.35 10.08 11.19
CA PRO A 4 33.89 10.23 11.20
C PRO A 4 33.26 8.87 10.87
N SER A 5 32.42 8.39 11.78
CA SER A 5 31.56 7.23 11.52
C SER A 5 30.61 7.59 10.38
N THR A 6 30.82 7.02 9.22
CA THR A 6 29.90 7.08 8.08
C THR A 6 28.60 6.38 8.51
N PHE A 7 27.58 7.15 8.92
CA PHE A 7 26.23 6.64 9.07
C PHE A 7 25.76 6.25 7.65
N THR A 8 25.92 4.99 7.29
CA THR A 8 25.25 4.43 6.13
C THR A 8 23.76 4.45 6.43
N GLN A 9 23.05 5.41 5.87
CA GLN A 9 21.60 5.52 6.01
C GLN A 9 21.03 4.23 5.41
N LYS A 10 20.50 3.34 6.27
CA LYS A 10 19.95 2.05 5.85
C LYS A 10 18.73 2.33 4.96
N ILE A 11 18.79 1.92 3.70
CA ILE A 11 17.68 2.07 2.75
C ILE A 11 16.48 1.33 3.34
N PRO A 12 15.29 1.97 3.43
CA PRO A 12 14.08 1.27 3.88
C PRO A 12 13.84 0.04 3.02
N SER A 13 13.36 -1.05 3.62
CA SER A 13 13.03 -2.27 2.87
C SER A 13 11.91 -3.06 3.53
N LEU A 14 11.13 -3.74 2.69
CA LEU A 14 10.17 -4.76 3.07
C LEU A 14 10.66 -6.09 2.51
N ASN A 15 10.94 -7.05 3.38
CA ASN A 15 11.43 -8.37 2.96
C ASN A 15 10.39 -9.44 3.31
N ILE A 16 9.95 -10.17 2.30
CA ILE A 16 9.02 -11.30 2.39
C ILE A 16 9.86 -12.55 2.21
N SER A 17 10.15 -13.27 3.31
CA SER A 17 11.05 -14.42 3.31
C SER A 17 10.26 -15.72 3.32
N HIS A 18 10.46 -16.55 2.27
CA HIS A 18 9.92 -17.92 2.15
C HIS A 18 8.41 -18.03 2.44
N LEU A 19 7.62 -17.02 2.07
CA LEU A 19 6.17 -17.04 2.26
C LEU A 19 5.55 -18.17 1.46
N GLN A 20 4.69 -18.96 2.12
CA GLN A 20 3.75 -19.88 1.51
C GLN A 20 2.36 -19.60 2.08
N LEU A 21 1.43 -19.27 1.22
CA LEU A 21 0.01 -19.10 1.56
C LEU A 21 -0.78 -20.31 1.09
N LYS A 22 -1.64 -20.85 1.96
CA LYS A 22 -2.50 -21.99 1.68
C LYS A 22 -3.93 -21.68 2.09
N GLN A 23 -4.88 -22.24 1.34
CA GLN A 23 -6.30 -22.25 1.68
C GLN A 23 -6.73 -23.71 1.84
N GLN A 24 -7.24 -24.06 3.02
CA GLN A 24 -7.69 -25.44 3.33
C GLN A 24 -6.65 -26.51 2.91
N GLY A 25 -5.36 -26.24 3.14
CA GLY A 25 -4.26 -27.13 2.78
C GLY A 25 -3.74 -27.01 1.36
N THR A 26 -4.49 -26.41 0.43
CA THR A 26 -4.08 -26.19 -0.95
C THR A 26 -3.17 -24.96 -1.05
N SER A 27 -2.01 -25.10 -1.72
CA SER A 27 -1.08 -23.99 -1.94
C SER A 27 -1.70 -22.95 -2.89
N LEU A 28 -1.75 -21.68 -2.48
CA LEU A 28 -2.21 -20.57 -3.31
C LEU A 28 -1.04 -19.83 -3.97
N LEU A 29 -0.03 -19.48 -3.20
CA LEU A 29 1.16 -18.79 -3.70
C LEU A 29 2.35 -19.03 -2.78
N SER A 30 3.54 -18.92 -3.36
CA SER A 30 4.79 -18.77 -2.60
C SER A 30 5.55 -17.55 -3.11
N LEU A 31 6.22 -16.84 -2.18
CA LEU A 31 6.91 -15.60 -2.47
C LEU A 31 8.16 -15.47 -1.61
N ASN A 32 9.26 -15.03 -2.23
CA ASN A 32 10.51 -14.74 -1.54
C ASN A 32 11.13 -13.51 -2.21
N GLU A 33 10.85 -12.31 -1.67
CA GLU A 33 11.17 -11.05 -2.30
C GLU A 33 11.59 -9.97 -1.31
N GLU A 34 12.53 -9.12 -1.72
CA GLU A 34 12.86 -7.89 -1.02
C GLU A 34 12.47 -6.69 -1.90
N VAL A 35 11.78 -5.73 -1.31
CA VAL A 35 11.37 -4.47 -1.94
C VAL A 35 12.07 -3.33 -1.21
N LYS A 36 12.88 -2.56 -1.93
CA LYS A 36 13.60 -1.41 -1.35
C LYS A 36 12.76 -0.14 -1.39
N GLY A 37 13.14 0.83 -0.57
CA GLY A 37 12.48 2.14 -0.55
C GLY A 37 12.45 2.81 -1.91
N GLY A 38 11.25 3.23 -2.34
CA GLY A 38 10.98 3.80 -3.66
C GLY A 38 10.69 2.77 -4.76
N GLU A 39 10.87 1.47 -4.49
CA GLU A 39 10.55 0.41 -5.45
C GLU A 39 9.11 -0.08 -5.26
N VAL A 40 8.52 -0.58 -6.36
CA VAL A 40 7.18 -1.19 -6.37
C VAL A 40 7.31 -2.64 -6.84
N LEU A 41 6.97 -3.59 -5.98
CA LEU A 41 6.75 -4.99 -6.37
C LEU A 41 5.30 -5.13 -6.83
N THR A 42 5.09 -5.47 -8.10
CA THR A 42 3.76 -5.68 -8.65
C THR A 42 3.42 -7.16 -8.71
N ILE A 43 2.30 -7.54 -8.11
CA ILE A 43 1.74 -8.90 -8.17
C ILE A 43 0.54 -8.88 -9.10
N MET A 44 0.64 -9.60 -10.20
CA MET A 44 -0.42 -9.75 -11.19
C MET A 44 -1.06 -11.14 -11.09
N GLY A 45 -2.27 -11.26 -11.57
CA GLY A 45 -2.96 -12.55 -11.67
C GLY A 45 -4.48 -12.38 -11.75
N PRO A 46 -5.22 -13.43 -12.13
CA PRO A 46 -6.66 -13.40 -12.21
C PRO A 46 -7.31 -13.25 -10.83
N SER A 47 -8.63 -13.01 -10.82
CA SER A 47 -9.41 -13.06 -9.57
C SER A 47 -9.28 -14.43 -8.91
N GLY A 48 -9.15 -14.45 -7.58
CA GLY A 48 -8.98 -15.70 -6.82
C GLY A 48 -7.56 -16.24 -6.73
N SER A 49 -6.56 -15.64 -7.38
CA SER A 49 -5.16 -16.10 -7.32
C SER A 49 -4.43 -15.78 -6.00
N GLY A 50 -5.13 -15.31 -4.96
CA GLY A 50 -4.53 -15.04 -3.64
C GLY A 50 -3.94 -13.65 -3.45
N LYS A 51 -4.10 -12.71 -4.40
CA LYS A 51 -3.53 -11.34 -4.30
C LYS A 51 -3.99 -10.59 -3.04
N SER A 52 -5.29 -10.51 -2.81
CA SER A 52 -5.83 -9.85 -1.60
C SER A 52 -5.48 -10.61 -0.33
N THR A 53 -5.35 -11.95 -0.40
CA THR A 53 -4.87 -12.76 0.72
C THR A 53 -3.42 -12.43 1.09
N LEU A 54 -2.57 -12.20 0.07
CA LEU A 54 -1.20 -11.72 0.28
C LEU A 54 -1.20 -10.37 1.01
N LEU A 55 -2.00 -9.40 0.54
CA LEU A 55 -2.09 -8.09 1.20
C LEU A 55 -2.60 -8.22 2.65
N ASN A 56 -3.59 -9.07 2.90
CA ASN A 56 -4.10 -9.34 4.24
C ASN A 56 -3.02 -9.93 5.15
N TRP A 57 -2.20 -10.85 4.64
CA TRP A 57 -1.06 -11.38 5.41
C TRP A 57 -0.04 -10.28 5.72
N LEU A 58 0.33 -9.45 4.74
CA LEU A 58 1.28 -8.35 4.91
C LEU A 58 0.81 -7.34 5.97
N VAL A 59 -0.48 -7.01 6.03
CA VAL A 59 -1.01 -6.12 7.06
C VAL A 59 -1.32 -6.81 8.38
N GLY A 60 -1.20 -8.15 8.48
CA GLY A 60 -1.49 -8.90 9.70
C GLY A 60 -2.97 -9.12 9.96
N MET A 61 -3.76 -9.27 8.90
CA MET A 61 -5.23 -9.48 8.92
C MET A 61 -5.61 -10.72 8.10
N LEU A 62 -4.78 -11.77 8.14
CA LEU A 62 -5.05 -13.00 7.40
C LEU A 62 -6.32 -13.67 7.95
N PRO A 63 -7.35 -13.96 7.10
CA PRO A 63 -8.54 -14.65 7.53
C PRO A 63 -8.25 -16.09 7.99
N SER A 64 -9.09 -16.64 8.87
CA SER A 64 -8.86 -17.92 9.55
C SER A 64 -8.93 -19.16 8.66
N ASP A 65 -9.52 -19.05 7.48
CA ASP A 65 -9.59 -20.10 6.45
C ASP A 65 -8.29 -20.21 5.63
N PHE A 66 -7.34 -19.30 5.86
CA PHE A 66 -6.02 -19.33 5.25
C PHE A 66 -4.94 -19.61 6.29
N THR A 67 -3.86 -20.25 5.84
CA THR A 67 -2.64 -20.45 6.63
C THR A 67 -1.44 -19.88 5.90
N ALA A 68 -0.50 -19.33 6.64
CA ALA A 68 0.75 -18.81 6.10
C ALA A 68 1.95 -19.36 6.88
N THR A 69 3.01 -19.67 6.15
CA THR A 69 4.35 -19.88 6.69
C THR A 69 5.30 -18.91 6.03
N GLY A 70 6.43 -18.60 6.67
CA GLY A 70 7.39 -17.60 6.21
C GLY A 70 7.48 -16.43 7.17
N GLU A 71 8.33 -15.47 6.84
CA GLU A 71 8.67 -14.36 7.72
C GLU A 71 8.54 -13.04 6.97
N LEU A 72 8.19 -11.98 7.70
CA LEU A 72 8.05 -10.61 7.19
C LEU A 72 8.94 -9.66 7.98
N TYR A 73 9.87 -9.03 7.28
CA TYR A 73 10.76 -8.04 7.87
C TYR A 73 10.49 -6.64 7.29
N LEU A 74 10.43 -5.65 8.16
CA LEU A 74 10.33 -4.25 7.78
C LEU A 74 11.54 -3.49 8.34
N ASN A 75 12.36 -2.94 7.45
CA ASN A 75 13.62 -2.29 7.81
C ASN A 75 14.57 -3.20 8.63
N GLY A 76 14.52 -4.52 8.37
CA GLY A 76 15.30 -5.53 9.07
C GLY A 76 14.75 -5.93 10.43
N GLN A 77 13.58 -5.43 10.84
CA GLN A 77 12.87 -5.88 12.05
C GLN A 77 11.85 -6.94 11.65
N ASP A 78 11.84 -8.07 12.32
CA ASP A 78 10.79 -9.09 12.16
C ASP A 78 9.46 -8.54 12.69
N ILE A 79 8.44 -8.52 11.81
CA ILE A 79 7.07 -8.09 12.11
C ILE A 79 6.05 -9.19 11.82
N THR A 80 6.49 -10.43 11.59
CA THR A 80 5.64 -11.56 11.19
C THR A 80 4.45 -11.73 12.12
N ASN A 81 4.69 -11.73 13.43
CA ASN A 81 3.67 -11.90 14.46
C ASN A 81 3.22 -10.58 15.11
N THR A 82 3.62 -9.45 14.54
CA THR A 82 3.23 -8.14 15.05
C THR A 82 1.76 -7.86 14.70
N ALA A 83 1.00 -7.35 15.65
CA ALA A 83 -0.39 -6.96 15.44
C ALA A 83 -0.51 -5.88 14.35
N SER A 84 -1.56 -5.93 13.52
CA SER A 84 -1.75 -5.09 12.33
C SER A 84 -1.46 -3.61 12.58
N HIS A 85 -2.03 -3.02 13.64
CA HIS A 85 -1.90 -1.60 13.99
C HIS A 85 -0.47 -1.18 14.41
N LEU A 86 0.42 -2.14 14.69
CA LEU A 86 1.82 -1.91 15.07
C LEU A 86 2.81 -2.18 13.92
N ARG A 87 2.34 -2.71 12.78
CA ARG A 87 3.20 -3.01 11.63
C ARG A 87 3.68 -1.77 10.89
N HIS A 88 3.04 -0.63 11.06
CA HIS A 88 3.33 0.60 10.32
C HIS A 88 3.29 0.42 8.80
N ILE A 89 2.41 -0.43 8.31
CA ILE A 89 2.16 -0.66 6.87
C ILE A 89 0.85 0.06 6.51
N GLY A 90 0.91 0.96 5.53
CA GLY A 90 -0.25 1.62 4.98
C GLY A 90 -0.90 0.78 3.89
N LEU A 91 -2.23 0.75 3.82
CA LEU A 91 -2.96 0.05 2.76
C LEU A 91 -3.90 1.02 2.06
N LEU A 92 -3.72 1.16 0.75
CA LEU A 92 -4.62 1.89 -0.14
C LEU A 92 -5.50 0.87 -0.86
N TYR A 93 -6.79 0.90 -0.55
CA TYR A 93 -7.80 0.04 -1.14
C TYR A 93 -8.27 0.56 -2.50
N GLN A 94 -8.85 -0.33 -3.30
CA GLN A 94 -9.55 -0.01 -4.55
C GLN A 94 -10.65 1.05 -4.34
N ASP A 95 -11.42 0.92 -3.25
CA ASP A 95 -12.36 1.94 -2.80
C ASP A 95 -11.66 2.91 -1.85
N PRO A 96 -11.84 4.22 -1.99
CA PRO A 96 -11.21 5.22 -1.13
C PRO A 96 -11.56 5.07 0.35
N LEU A 97 -12.68 4.44 0.69
CA LEU A 97 -13.17 4.18 2.05
C LEU A 97 -13.07 5.42 2.95
N LEU A 98 -13.43 6.59 2.42
CA LEU A 98 -13.45 7.82 3.19
C LEU A 98 -14.62 7.83 4.17
N PHE A 99 -14.40 8.35 5.37
CA PHE A 99 -15.45 8.56 6.35
C PHE A 99 -16.43 9.64 5.86
N PRO A 100 -17.70 9.31 5.57
CA PRO A 100 -18.63 10.24 4.94
C PRO A 100 -19.04 11.40 5.85
N HIS A 101 -18.91 11.23 7.17
CA HIS A 101 -19.22 12.22 8.19
C HIS A 101 -18.06 13.15 8.53
N LEU A 102 -16.87 12.91 7.98
CA LEU A 102 -15.70 13.75 8.15
C LEU A 102 -15.43 14.57 6.89
N THR A 103 -14.88 15.75 7.06
CA THR A 103 -14.35 16.55 5.94
C THR A 103 -13.11 15.90 5.34
N VAL A 104 -12.61 16.45 4.24
CA VAL A 104 -11.32 16.05 3.64
C VAL A 104 -10.20 16.13 4.67
N ALA A 105 -10.04 17.29 5.32
CA ALA A 105 -9.02 17.46 6.37
C ALA A 105 -9.27 16.50 7.55
N GLY A 106 -10.52 16.27 7.93
CA GLY A 106 -10.88 15.32 8.98
C GLY A 106 -10.49 13.87 8.66
N ASN A 107 -10.72 13.43 7.40
CA ASN A 107 -10.29 12.11 6.93
C ASN A 107 -8.77 11.92 7.01
N ILE A 108 -8.01 12.92 6.59
CA ILE A 108 -6.54 12.87 6.64
C ILE A 108 -6.07 12.92 8.10
N ALA A 109 -6.58 13.88 8.88
CA ALA A 109 -6.21 14.06 10.29
C ALA A 109 -6.48 12.81 11.14
N PHE A 110 -7.50 12.01 10.80
CA PHE A 110 -7.82 10.77 11.51
C PHE A 110 -6.64 9.79 11.55
N ALA A 111 -5.89 9.68 10.45
CA ALA A 111 -4.78 8.74 10.34
C ALA A 111 -3.43 9.32 10.81
N MET A 112 -3.31 10.62 10.93
CA MET A 112 -2.05 11.27 11.32
C MET A 112 -1.68 10.96 12.77
N PRO A 113 -0.39 10.82 13.09
CA PRO A 113 0.09 10.75 14.46
C PRO A 113 -0.41 11.94 15.30
N LYS A 114 -0.56 11.72 16.60
CA LYS A 114 -0.88 12.80 17.56
C LYS A 114 0.23 13.86 17.51
N GLY A 115 -0.15 15.13 17.61
CA GLY A 115 0.78 16.24 17.54
C GLY A 115 0.07 17.58 17.70
N ASP A 116 0.82 18.67 17.56
CA ASP A 116 0.27 20.02 17.61
C ASP A 116 -0.79 20.22 16.52
N LYS A 117 -1.89 20.88 16.88
CA LYS A 117 -3.05 21.06 15.99
C LYS A 117 -2.70 21.92 14.78
N GLN A 118 -1.94 23.01 15.00
CA GLN A 118 -1.58 23.93 13.92
C GLN A 118 -0.63 23.24 12.92
N THR A 119 0.41 22.60 13.43
CA THR A 119 1.38 21.84 12.60
C THR A 119 0.67 20.79 11.73
N ARG A 120 -0.28 20.05 12.30
CA ARG A 120 -1.07 19.05 11.53
C ARG A 120 -1.94 19.69 10.48
N GLN A 121 -2.53 20.85 10.75
CA GLN A 121 -3.31 21.60 9.76
C GLN A 121 -2.44 22.08 8.61
N ASP A 122 -1.26 22.59 8.91
CA ASP A 122 -0.31 23.06 7.90
C ASP A 122 0.20 21.90 7.03
N GLU A 123 0.55 20.73 7.63
CA GLU A 123 0.92 19.51 6.92
C GLU A 123 -0.21 19.05 5.98
N ILE A 124 -1.47 19.11 6.41
CA ILE A 124 -2.65 18.72 5.58
C ILE A 124 -2.81 19.70 4.41
N SER A 125 -2.76 20.99 4.67
CA SER A 125 -2.93 22.02 3.61
C SER A 125 -1.83 21.90 2.57
N GLU A 126 -0.59 21.73 2.99
CA GLU A 126 0.54 21.52 2.08
C GLU A 126 0.36 20.24 1.25
N ALA A 127 -0.01 19.12 1.88
CA ALA A 127 -0.23 17.87 1.18
C ALA A 127 -1.37 17.95 0.17
N LEU A 128 -2.48 18.60 0.51
CA LEU A 128 -3.60 18.84 -0.41
C LEU A 128 -3.17 19.69 -1.62
N ASN A 129 -2.36 20.72 -1.40
CA ASN A 129 -1.81 21.52 -2.48
C ASN A 129 -0.95 20.69 -3.45
N GLN A 130 -0.10 19.78 -2.92
CA GLN A 130 0.78 18.91 -3.73
C GLN A 130 0.01 17.94 -4.63
N VAL A 131 -1.22 17.58 -4.27
CA VAL A 131 -2.06 16.69 -5.09
C VAL A 131 -3.15 17.43 -5.87
N GLY A 132 -3.08 18.77 -5.96
CA GLY A 132 -4.04 19.58 -6.70
C GLY A 132 -5.42 19.69 -6.05
N LEU A 133 -5.49 19.62 -4.72
CA LEU A 133 -6.73 19.72 -3.93
C LEU A 133 -6.71 20.90 -2.96
N ALA A 134 -5.91 21.95 -3.25
CA ALA A 134 -5.85 23.16 -2.43
C ALA A 134 -7.24 23.78 -2.21
N GLY A 135 -7.55 24.18 -0.99
CA GLY A 135 -8.83 24.80 -0.64
C GLY A 135 -10.00 23.82 -0.47
N MET A 136 -9.74 22.49 -0.53
CA MET A 136 -10.80 21.49 -0.37
C MET A 136 -10.90 20.92 1.05
N GLU A 137 -10.17 21.45 2.01
CA GLU A 137 -10.06 20.96 3.39
C GLU A 137 -11.41 20.75 4.08
N LYS A 138 -12.36 21.65 3.81
CA LYS A 138 -13.70 21.67 4.45
C LYS A 138 -14.75 20.88 3.68
N ARG A 139 -14.46 20.40 2.47
CA ARG A 139 -15.43 19.61 1.68
C ARG A 139 -15.66 18.25 2.33
N CYS A 140 -16.87 17.72 2.12
CA CYS A 140 -17.20 16.35 2.46
C CYS A 140 -16.89 15.41 1.28
N PRO A 141 -16.63 14.11 1.52
CA PRO A 141 -16.32 13.15 0.45
C PRO A 141 -17.33 13.13 -0.70
N GLN A 142 -18.62 13.31 -0.41
CA GLN A 142 -19.70 13.32 -1.39
C GLN A 142 -19.62 14.50 -2.39
N GLN A 143 -18.84 15.54 -2.07
CA GLN A 143 -18.63 16.71 -2.90
C GLN A 143 -17.40 16.58 -3.81
N LEU A 144 -16.75 15.42 -3.79
CA LEU A 144 -15.52 15.14 -4.54
C LEU A 144 -15.80 14.17 -5.70
N SER A 145 -15.08 14.35 -6.80
CA SER A 145 -15.03 13.33 -7.86
C SER A 145 -14.30 12.06 -7.35
N GLY A 146 -14.48 10.93 -8.04
CA GLY A 146 -13.81 9.67 -7.68
C GLY A 146 -12.28 9.81 -7.57
N GLY A 147 -11.64 10.52 -8.51
CA GLY A 147 -10.22 10.78 -8.45
C GLY A 147 -9.78 11.71 -7.32
N GLN A 148 -10.60 12.71 -7.00
CA GLN A 148 -10.33 13.54 -5.83
C GLN A 148 -10.42 12.73 -4.54
N GLN A 149 -11.41 11.82 -4.43
CA GLN A 149 -11.51 10.89 -3.31
C GLN A 149 -10.31 9.95 -3.21
N ALA A 150 -9.83 9.42 -4.34
CA ALA A 150 -8.63 8.57 -4.39
C ALA A 150 -7.38 9.32 -3.91
N ARG A 151 -7.20 10.59 -4.32
CA ARG A 151 -6.09 11.44 -3.84
C ARG A 151 -6.19 11.71 -2.33
N VAL A 152 -7.38 11.96 -1.80
CA VAL A 152 -7.57 12.12 -0.35
C VAL A 152 -7.25 10.82 0.40
N ALA A 153 -7.66 9.65 -0.11
CA ALA A 153 -7.34 8.36 0.47
C ALA A 153 -5.83 8.10 0.46
N LEU A 154 -5.13 8.44 -0.62
CA LEU A 154 -3.67 8.38 -0.70
C LEU A 154 -3.02 9.26 0.38
N LEU A 155 -3.42 10.51 0.51
CA LEU A 155 -2.89 11.42 1.53
C LEU A 155 -3.15 10.90 2.95
N ARG A 156 -4.33 10.33 3.20
CA ARG A 156 -4.66 9.69 4.49
C ARG A 156 -3.66 8.58 4.82
N VAL A 157 -3.29 7.76 3.83
CA VAL A 157 -2.30 6.70 4.02
C VAL A 157 -0.90 7.30 4.23
N LEU A 158 -0.45 8.23 3.39
CA LEU A 158 0.90 8.81 3.47
C LEU A 158 1.13 9.59 4.76
N LEU A 159 0.16 10.42 5.18
CA LEU A 159 0.26 11.23 6.39
C LEU A 159 0.08 10.43 7.69
N SER A 160 -0.28 9.14 7.60
CA SER A 160 -0.12 8.21 8.73
C SER A 160 1.35 7.86 9.00
N LYS A 161 2.28 8.32 8.15
CA LYS A 161 3.73 8.09 8.21
C LYS A 161 4.07 6.59 8.23
N PRO A 162 3.56 5.82 7.24
CA PRO A 162 3.84 4.39 7.15
C PRO A 162 5.32 4.16 6.79
N LYS A 163 5.81 2.96 7.06
CA LYS A 163 7.17 2.52 6.69
C LYS A 163 7.17 1.64 5.42
N ALA A 164 5.99 1.19 4.98
CA ALA A 164 5.74 0.52 3.71
C ALA A 164 4.31 0.82 3.26
N ILE A 165 4.01 0.70 1.96
CA ILE A 165 2.68 0.91 1.41
C ILE A 165 2.24 -0.29 0.57
N LEU A 166 0.99 -0.69 0.74
CA LEU A 166 0.32 -1.70 -0.08
C LEU A 166 -0.78 -1.03 -0.91
N LEU A 167 -0.93 -1.47 -2.14
CA LEU A 167 -1.88 -0.93 -3.11
C LEU A 167 -2.76 -2.08 -3.63
N ASP A 168 -4.06 -2.04 -3.32
CA ASP A 168 -5.04 -3.04 -3.75
C ASP A 168 -5.86 -2.50 -4.92
N GLU A 169 -5.48 -2.86 -6.15
CA GLU A 169 -6.10 -2.41 -7.40
C GLU A 169 -6.40 -0.89 -7.44
N PRO A 170 -5.42 -0.03 -7.11
CA PRO A 170 -5.67 1.35 -6.71
C PRO A 170 -6.24 2.25 -7.81
N PHE A 171 -6.23 1.80 -9.06
CA PHE A 171 -6.63 2.61 -10.22
C PHE A 171 -7.80 2.01 -11.02
N SER A 172 -8.30 0.83 -10.64
CA SER A 172 -9.26 0.06 -11.43
C SER A 172 -10.62 0.75 -11.63
N LYS A 173 -11.04 1.63 -10.70
CA LYS A 173 -12.31 2.37 -10.75
C LYS A 173 -12.22 3.75 -11.39
N LEU A 174 -11.07 4.12 -11.93
CA LEU A 174 -10.84 5.41 -12.54
C LEU A 174 -10.98 5.32 -14.07
N ASP A 175 -11.54 6.37 -14.69
CA ASP A 175 -11.47 6.53 -16.15
C ASP A 175 -10.02 6.67 -16.62
N SER A 176 -9.77 6.52 -17.92
CA SER A 176 -8.44 6.42 -18.49
C SER A 176 -7.53 7.63 -18.21
N GLN A 177 -8.08 8.84 -18.32
CA GLN A 177 -7.30 10.07 -18.09
C GLN A 177 -6.97 10.22 -16.61
N LEU A 178 -7.97 10.09 -15.75
CA LEU A 178 -7.82 10.22 -14.30
C LEU A 178 -6.94 9.14 -13.72
N ARG A 179 -6.98 7.92 -14.30
CA ARG A 179 -6.10 6.81 -13.95
C ARG A 179 -4.64 7.18 -14.19
N GLN A 180 -4.31 7.75 -15.36
CA GLN A 180 -2.94 8.13 -15.68
C GLN A 180 -2.39 9.16 -14.70
N GLU A 181 -3.16 10.23 -14.42
CA GLU A 181 -2.77 11.29 -13.49
C GLU A 181 -2.59 10.75 -12.06
N THR A 182 -3.55 9.95 -11.57
CA THR A 182 -3.51 9.40 -10.21
C THR A 182 -2.36 8.40 -10.05
N ARG A 183 -2.11 7.58 -11.06
CA ARG A 183 -1.01 6.61 -11.08
C ARG A 183 0.34 7.29 -10.99
N GLN A 184 0.58 8.31 -11.82
CA GLN A 184 1.81 9.09 -11.77
C GLN A 184 2.01 9.69 -10.37
N LEU A 185 0.97 10.32 -9.82
CA LEU A 185 1.02 10.90 -8.49
C LEU A 185 1.36 9.86 -7.41
N VAL A 186 0.74 8.68 -7.42
CA VAL A 186 0.99 7.62 -6.43
C VAL A 186 2.45 7.19 -6.48
N PHE A 187 3.00 6.92 -7.67
CA PHE A 187 4.39 6.47 -7.80
C PHE A 187 5.39 7.56 -7.46
N GLU A 188 5.13 8.81 -7.82
CA GLU A 188 5.95 9.96 -7.39
C GLU A 188 5.99 10.07 -5.85
N GLN A 189 4.87 9.88 -5.16
CA GLN A 189 4.84 9.91 -3.70
C GLN A 189 5.61 8.72 -3.09
N ILE A 190 5.49 7.51 -3.64
CA ILE A 190 6.25 6.34 -3.21
C ILE A 190 7.75 6.61 -3.29
N GLN A 191 8.23 7.16 -4.41
CA GLN A 191 9.64 7.53 -4.59
C GLN A 191 10.06 8.65 -3.63
N ARG A 192 9.27 9.72 -3.55
CA ARG A 192 9.55 10.88 -2.69
C ARG A 192 9.72 10.51 -1.21
N TYR A 193 8.87 9.61 -0.70
CA TYR A 193 8.92 9.14 0.68
C TYR A 193 9.82 7.92 0.87
N SER A 194 10.48 7.46 -0.21
CA SER A 194 11.32 6.25 -0.23
C SER A 194 10.62 5.05 0.44
N LEU A 195 9.34 4.83 0.11
CA LEU A 195 8.54 3.73 0.67
C LEU A 195 8.74 2.46 -0.15
N PRO A 196 9.06 1.30 0.46
CA PRO A 196 8.87 0.03 -0.21
C PRO A 196 7.37 -0.20 -0.44
N ALA A 197 6.99 -0.56 -1.68
CA ALA A 197 5.60 -0.71 -2.06
C ALA A 197 5.30 -2.08 -2.67
N VAL A 198 4.15 -2.67 -2.30
CA VAL A 198 3.61 -3.85 -2.99
C VAL A 198 2.26 -3.49 -3.59
N MET A 199 2.13 -3.67 -4.90
CA MET A 199 0.89 -3.41 -5.63
C MET A 199 0.31 -4.71 -6.17
N VAL A 200 -0.98 -4.91 -5.98
CA VAL A 200 -1.71 -5.97 -6.69
C VAL A 200 -2.60 -5.33 -7.74
N THR A 201 -2.56 -5.88 -8.94
CA THR A 201 -3.38 -5.42 -10.07
C THR A 201 -3.60 -6.56 -11.07
N HIS A 202 -4.64 -6.44 -11.89
CA HIS A 202 -4.84 -7.25 -13.08
C HIS A 202 -4.57 -6.46 -14.38
N ASP A 203 -4.24 -5.16 -14.26
CA ASP A 203 -4.01 -4.28 -15.41
C ASP A 203 -2.51 -4.16 -15.72
N GLN A 204 -2.15 -4.60 -16.92
CA GLN A 204 -0.77 -4.56 -17.42
C GLN A 204 -0.22 -3.12 -17.50
N SER A 205 -1.07 -2.13 -17.77
CA SER A 205 -0.63 -0.74 -17.87
C SER A 205 -0.22 -0.17 -16.52
N ASP A 206 -0.83 -0.63 -15.42
CA ASP A 206 -0.44 -0.25 -14.06
C ASP A 206 0.91 -0.86 -13.70
N ALA A 207 1.12 -2.14 -14.07
CA ALA A 207 2.39 -2.84 -13.84
C ALA A 207 3.56 -2.19 -14.61
N VAL A 208 3.34 -1.83 -15.88
CA VAL A 208 4.35 -1.13 -16.70
C VAL A 208 4.70 0.23 -16.11
N ALA A 209 3.70 0.98 -15.65
CA ALA A 209 3.93 2.32 -15.10
C ALA A 209 4.64 2.29 -13.74
N ALA A 210 4.51 1.22 -12.96
CA ALA A 210 5.21 1.04 -11.69
C ALA A 210 6.74 0.88 -11.88
N GLN A 211 7.20 0.50 -13.07
CA GLN A 211 8.61 0.34 -13.44
C GLN A 211 9.42 -0.57 -12.49
N GLY A 212 8.73 -1.42 -11.73
CA GLY A 212 9.32 -2.33 -10.75
C GLY A 212 9.26 -3.79 -11.20
N LYS A 213 9.64 -4.68 -10.28
CA LYS A 213 9.54 -6.12 -10.51
C LYS A 213 8.07 -6.53 -10.60
N VAL A 214 7.75 -7.37 -11.59
CA VAL A 214 6.40 -7.94 -11.77
C VAL A 214 6.45 -9.44 -11.55
N ILE A 215 5.55 -9.95 -10.73
CA ILE A 215 5.33 -11.39 -10.51
C ILE A 215 3.91 -11.70 -10.92
N THR A 216 3.75 -12.66 -11.84
CA THR A 216 2.44 -13.14 -12.27
C THR A 216 2.10 -14.41 -11.51
N LEU A 217 0.94 -14.41 -10.84
CA LEU A 217 0.39 -15.59 -10.19
C LEU A 217 -0.50 -16.33 -11.19
N ASP A 218 -0.23 -17.63 -11.32
CA ASP A 218 -1.11 -18.50 -12.10
C ASP A 218 -2.38 -18.84 -11.30
N THR A 219 -3.46 -19.18 -11.98
CA THR A 219 -4.62 -19.78 -11.34
C THR A 219 -4.23 -21.15 -10.80
N VAL A 220 -4.32 -21.32 -9.48
CA VAL A 220 -4.26 -22.66 -8.89
C VAL A 220 -5.47 -23.43 -9.43
N SER A 221 -5.21 -24.42 -10.30
CA SER A 221 -6.25 -25.31 -10.80
C SER A 221 -6.77 -26.12 -9.61
N LEU A 222 -7.96 -25.79 -9.11
CA LEU A 222 -8.67 -26.54 -8.05
C LEU A 222 -9.06 -27.97 -8.50
N ASN A 223 -8.57 -28.44 -9.65
CA ASN A 223 -8.99 -29.68 -10.31
C ASN A 223 -8.13 -30.93 -10.02
N GLU A 224 -7.18 -30.89 -9.09
CA GLU A 224 -6.35 -32.08 -8.76
C GLU A 224 -6.66 -32.72 -7.41
N VAL A 225 -7.84 -32.54 -6.84
CA VAL A 225 -8.27 -33.27 -5.63
C VAL A 225 -9.57 -34.01 -5.91
N ALA A 226 -9.57 -34.87 -6.93
CA ALA A 226 -10.59 -35.90 -7.15
C ALA A 226 -9.96 -37.07 -7.93
N SER A 227 -9.14 -37.84 -7.24
CA SER A 227 -8.78 -39.19 -7.64
C SER A 227 -8.41 -40.00 -6.43
#